data_785b2863500fcc4191bbc9ce801d571f
#
_entry.id   785b2863500fcc4191bbc9ce801d571f
#
_cell.length_a   1.000
_cell.length_b   1.000
_cell.length_c   1.000
_cell.angle_alpha   90.00
_cell.angle_beta   90.00
_cell.angle_gamma   90.00
#
_symmetry.space_group_name_H-M   'P 1'
#
loop_
_entity.id
_entity.type
_entity.pdbx_description
1 polymer ?
#
loop_
_entity_poly.entity_id
_entity_poly.type
_entity_poly.pdbx_seq_one_letter_code
_entity_poly.pdbx_strand_id
1 'polypeptide(L)'
;MINELEKIFRQSHLDIVESFKNLESSNKAKLVLDKWKRPEGGGGTTFTIHGGNFFDNCAVNFSSIKGKRLPKAALGNSLIKSSNNGYQAMGVSVISHPKNPYVPSSHMNIRLFCILEKNGDVKEWWAGGGYDLTPFFPYKEDCLQWHNDAKDLLDTYNKNFYKKFAKNCNEYF
;
A
#
# COMPACT_ATOMS: atom_id res chain seq x y z
N MET A 1 -6.99 -8.03 -17.10
CA MET A 1 -7.28 -7.40 -15.80
C MET A 1 -6.12 -7.57 -14.80
N ILE A 2 -5.83 -8.77 -14.21
CA ILE A 2 -4.76 -8.92 -13.17
C ILE A 2 -3.41 -8.36 -13.63
N ASN A 3 -2.95 -8.74 -14.81
CA ASN A 3 -1.64 -8.29 -15.32
C ASN A 3 -1.56 -6.77 -15.53
N GLU A 4 -2.67 -6.12 -15.86
CA GLU A 4 -2.75 -4.66 -16.00
C GLU A 4 -2.72 -3.98 -14.64
N LEU A 5 -3.48 -4.51 -13.66
CA LEU A 5 -3.44 -4.01 -12.30
C LEU A 5 -2.05 -4.21 -11.66
N GLU A 6 -1.39 -5.34 -11.91
CA GLU A 6 -0.02 -5.53 -11.45
C GLU A 6 0.94 -4.49 -12.05
N LYS A 7 0.80 -4.14 -13.33
CA LYS A 7 1.59 -3.06 -13.94
C LYS A 7 1.33 -1.70 -13.27
N ILE A 8 0.08 -1.39 -12.96
CA ILE A 8 -0.28 -0.14 -12.26
C ILE A 8 0.37 -0.11 -10.88
N PHE A 9 0.27 -1.19 -10.08
CA PHE A 9 0.94 -1.25 -8.77
C PHE A 9 2.46 -1.12 -8.87
N ARG A 10 3.09 -1.74 -9.89
CA ARG A 10 4.53 -1.59 -10.13
C ARG A 10 4.91 -0.16 -10.49
N GLN A 11 4.12 0.48 -11.35
CA GLN A 11 4.36 1.88 -11.72
C GLN A 11 4.19 2.79 -10.51
N SER A 12 3.13 2.64 -9.72
CA SER A 12 2.94 3.41 -8.48
C SER A 12 4.11 3.25 -7.51
N HIS A 13 4.65 2.03 -7.37
CA HIS A 13 5.86 1.81 -6.58
C HIS A 13 7.04 2.62 -7.11
N LEU A 14 7.29 2.62 -8.42
CA LEU A 14 8.40 3.35 -9.04
C LEU A 14 8.24 4.87 -8.86
N ASP A 15 7.03 5.39 -9.06
CA ASP A 15 6.73 6.81 -8.94
C ASP A 15 6.95 7.32 -7.49
N ILE A 16 6.53 6.52 -6.50
CA ILE A 16 6.75 6.84 -5.08
C ILE A 16 8.24 6.77 -4.73
N VAL A 17 8.95 5.74 -5.21
CA VAL A 17 10.39 5.60 -5.01
C VAL A 17 11.13 6.82 -5.57
N GLU A 18 10.78 7.27 -6.76
CA GLU A 18 11.41 8.44 -7.39
C GLU A 18 11.10 9.71 -6.59
N SER A 19 9.86 9.89 -6.15
CA SER A 19 9.46 11.02 -5.29
C SER A 19 10.26 11.04 -3.99
N PHE A 20 10.46 9.89 -3.35
CA PHE A 20 11.22 9.78 -2.11
C PHE A 20 12.72 10.06 -2.31
N LYS A 21 13.29 9.60 -3.43
CA LYS A 21 14.66 9.95 -3.79
C LYS A 21 14.86 11.45 -3.99
N ASN A 22 13.86 12.08 -4.63
CA ASN A 22 13.93 13.54 -4.89
C ASN A 22 13.81 14.37 -3.60
N LEU A 23 13.11 13.86 -2.58
CA LEU A 23 13.05 14.50 -1.26
C LEU A 23 14.33 14.30 -0.47
N GLU A 24 15.04 13.18 -0.67
CA GLU A 24 16.28 12.88 0.05
C GLU A 24 17.48 13.45 -0.67
N SER A 25 18.08 14.50 -0.11
CA SER A 25 19.23 15.20 -0.69
C SER A 25 20.58 14.74 -0.14
N SER A 26 20.60 13.82 0.81
CA SER A 26 21.82 13.42 1.51
C SER A 26 22.62 12.37 0.75
N ASN A 27 23.88 12.66 0.46
CA ASN A 27 24.86 11.68 -0.03
C ASN A 27 25.24 10.62 1.02
N LYS A 28 24.83 10.80 2.29
CA LYS A 28 25.09 9.86 3.38
C LYS A 28 23.94 8.88 3.59
N ALA A 29 22.78 9.14 3.01
CA ALA A 29 21.65 8.25 3.09
C ALA A 29 21.97 6.89 2.45
N LYS A 30 21.65 5.81 3.17
CA LYS A 30 21.80 4.46 2.64
C LYS A 30 20.51 4.09 1.88
N LEU A 31 20.61 4.04 0.57
CA LEU A 31 19.52 3.61 -0.31
C LEU A 31 19.71 2.13 -0.66
N VAL A 32 18.68 1.32 -0.44
CA VAL A 32 18.71 -0.12 -0.75
C VAL A 32 17.50 -0.48 -1.59
N LEU A 33 17.72 -1.21 -2.67
CA LEU A 33 16.69 -1.81 -3.48
C LEU A 33 16.84 -3.32 -3.41
N ASP A 34 15.92 -3.99 -2.75
CA ASP A 34 15.89 -5.45 -2.62
C ASP A 34 14.79 -6.05 -3.50
N LYS A 35 15.14 -7.09 -4.27
CA LYS A 35 14.23 -7.87 -5.09
C LYS A 35 14.16 -9.28 -4.54
N TRP A 36 13.00 -9.68 -4.09
CA TRP A 36 12.80 -10.97 -3.47
C TRP A 36 11.77 -11.82 -4.21
N LYS A 37 11.88 -13.13 -4.07
CA LYS A 37 10.98 -14.14 -4.63
C LYS A 37 10.46 -15.06 -3.54
N ARG A 38 9.24 -15.56 -3.71
CA ARG A 38 8.68 -16.58 -2.83
C ARG A 38 8.75 -17.96 -3.49
N PRO A 39 9.10 -19.00 -2.73
CA PRO A 39 9.09 -20.37 -3.25
C PRO A 39 7.72 -20.81 -3.77
N GLU A 40 6.62 -20.36 -3.11
CA GLU A 40 5.26 -20.71 -3.49
C GLU A 40 4.75 -19.95 -4.72
N GLY A 41 5.46 -18.90 -5.14
CA GLY A 41 5.19 -18.10 -6.32
C GLY A 41 5.04 -16.63 -6.07
N GLY A 42 5.47 -15.85 -7.04
CA GLY A 42 5.50 -14.40 -6.98
C GLY A 42 6.73 -13.85 -6.25
N GLY A 43 6.66 -12.59 -5.86
CA GLY A 43 7.76 -11.87 -5.23
C GLY A 43 7.44 -10.39 -5.09
N GLY A 44 8.46 -9.60 -4.88
CA GLY A 44 8.31 -8.16 -4.72
C GLY A 44 9.61 -7.40 -4.87
N THR A 45 9.49 -6.10 -4.67
CA THR A 45 10.62 -5.16 -4.64
C THR A 45 10.41 -4.22 -3.48
N THR A 46 11.41 -4.11 -2.61
CA THR A 46 11.42 -3.22 -1.46
C THR A 46 12.52 -2.16 -1.68
N PHE A 47 12.15 -0.91 -1.61
CA PHE A 47 13.09 0.20 -1.59
C PHE A 47 13.10 0.81 -0.19
N THR A 48 14.28 1.11 0.34
CA THR A 48 14.44 1.75 1.65
C THR A 48 15.48 2.87 1.61
N ILE A 49 15.24 3.88 2.44
CA ILE A 49 16.23 4.93 2.76
C ILE A 49 16.46 4.90 4.27
N HIS A 50 17.71 4.95 4.70
CA HIS A 50 18.09 4.98 6.11
C HIS A 50 19.11 6.09 6.37
N GLY A 51 18.93 6.82 7.46
CA GLY A 51 19.88 7.79 7.96
C GLY A 51 20.13 8.97 7.02
N GLY A 52 19.10 9.42 6.33
CA GLY A 52 19.16 10.57 5.43
C GLY A 52 19.09 11.92 6.15
N ASN A 53 19.00 12.99 5.36
CA ASN A 53 18.73 14.33 5.87
C ASN A 53 17.23 14.57 6.06
N PHE A 54 16.41 14.10 5.13
CA PHE A 54 14.96 14.20 5.19
C PHE A 54 14.36 13.00 5.92
N PHE A 55 14.70 11.78 5.50
CA PHE A 55 14.19 10.56 6.12
C PHE A 55 15.15 10.04 7.18
N ASP A 56 14.66 9.79 8.39
CA ASP A 56 15.31 8.87 9.31
C ASP A 56 15.23 7.45 8.75
N ASN A 57 14.01 7.03 8.42
CA ASN A 57 13.74 5.78 7.72
C ASN A 57 12.55 5.94 6.77
N CYS A 58 12.63 5.33 5.61
CA CYS A 58 11.46 5.11 4.77
C CYS A 58 11.52 3.75 4.07
N ALA A 59 10.36 3.26 3.69
CA ALA A 59 10.24 2.04 2.89
C ALA A 59 9.09 2.15 1.91
N VAL A 60 9.34 1.71 0.67
CA VAL A 60 8.32 1.56 -0.38
C VAL A 60 8.39 0.12 -0.86
N ASN A 61 7.34 -0.63 -0.63
CA ASN A 61 7.29 -2.05 -0.96
C ASN A 61 6.20 -2.33 -1.98
N PHE A 62 6.56 -2.99 -3.07
CA PHE A 62 5.64 -3.64 -3.99
C PHE A 62 5.70 -5.15 -3.78
N SER A 63 4.55 -5.81 -3.75
CA SER A 63 4.45 -7.25 -3.73
C SER A 63 3.39 -7.76 -4.71
N SER A 64 3.66 -8.90 -5.34
CA SER A 64 2.69 -9.70 -6.08
C SER A 64 2.98 -11.16 -5.81
N ILE A 65 2.17 -11.79 -4.98
CA ILE A 65 2.38 -13.14 -4.49
C ILE A 65 1.25 -14.05 -4.96
N LYS A 66 1.57 -15.31 -5.18
CA LYS A 66 0.64 -16.35 -5.61
C LYS A 66 0.68 -17.53 -4.66
N GLY A 67 -0.42 -18.24 -4.56
CA GLY A 67 -0.49 -19.48 -3.81
C GLY A 67 -1.54 -20.42 -4.39
N LYS A 68 -1.33 -21.71 -4.16
CA LYS A 68 -2.22 -22.78 -4.65
C LYS A 68 -3.45 -23.00 -3.77
N ARG A 69 -3.42 -22.50 -2.52
CA ARG A 69 -4.51 -22.65 -1.53
C ARG A 69 -4.74 -21.33 -0.84
N LEU A 70 -6.00 -21.01 -0.58
CA LEU A 70 -6.38 -19.79 0.13
C LEU A 70 -5.86 -19.80 1.56
N PRO A 71 -5.25 -18.69 2.03
CA PRO A 71 -4.94 -18.51 3.45
C PRO A 71 -6.22 -18.51 4.29
N LYS A 72 -6.15 -18.99 5.52
CA LYS A 72 -7.31 -19.02 6.45
C LYS A 72 -7.96 -17.63 6.63
N ALA A 73 -7.14 -16.58 6.70
CA ALA A 73 -7.62 -15.21 6.83
C ALA A 73 -8.48 -14.75 5.63
N ALA A 74 -8.19 -15.23 4.42
CA ALA A 74 -8.96 -14.90 3.23
C ALA A 74 -10.35 -15.56 3.21
N LEU A 75 -10.51 -16.71 3.86
CA LEU A 75 -11.78 -17.44 3.92
C LEU A 75 -12.87 -16.68 4.71
N GLY A 76 -12.47 -15.83 5.67
CA GLY A 76 -13.41 -15.00 6.43
C GLY A 76 -14.06 -13.89 5.61
N ASN A 77 -13.37 -13.37 4.62
CA ASN A 77 -13.81 -12.25 3.77
C ASN A 77 -14.39 -12.69 2.42
N SER A 78 -14.31 -14.00 2.10
CA SER A 78 -14.76 -14.55 0.83
C SER A 78 -16.10 -15.24 0.94
N LEU A 79 -16.90 -15.17 -0.12
CA LEU A 79 -18.10 -16.00 -0.32
C LEU A 79 -17.70 -17.47 -0.60
N ILE A 80 -16.46 -17.70 -1.01
CA ILE A 80 -15.92 -19.02 -1.31
C ILE A 80 -15.40 -19.67 -0.04
N LYS A 81 -16.02 -20.73 0.42
CA LYS A 81 -15.64 -21.47 1.64
C LYS A 81 -14.62 -22.59 1.40
N SER A 82 -14.15 -22.79 0.16
CA SER A 82 -13.20 -23.84 -0.20
C SER A 82 -11.78 -23.31 -0.25
N SER A 83 -10.86 -23.97 0.43
CA SER A 83 -9.43 -23.65 0.39
C SER A 83 -8.70 -24.15 -0.89
N ASN A 84 -9.40 -24.84 -1.79
CA ASN A 84 -8.80 -25.50 -2.97
C ASN A 84 -8.58 -24.55 -4.16
N ASN A 85 -8.94 -23.29 -4.04
CA ASN A 85 -8.70 -22.29 -5.07
C ASN A 85 -7.29 -21.68 -4.90
N GLY A 86 -6.66 -21.37 -6.04
CA GLY A 86 -5.47 -20.54 -6.07
C GLY A 86 -5.79 -19.08 -5.74
N TYR A 87 -4.76 -18.29 -5.49
CA TYR A 87 -4.92 -16.85 -5.29
C TYR A 87 -3.73 -16.07 -5.82
N GLN A 88 -3.97 -14.82 -6.09
CA GLN A 88 -2.94 -13.80 -6.25
C GLN A 88 -3.28 -12.60 -5.36
N ALA A 89 -2.32 -12.15 -4.59
CA ALA A 89 -2.42 -10.94 -3.80
C ALA A 89 -1.31 -9.96 -4.21
N MET A 90 -1.66 -8.71 -4.45
CA MET A 90 -0.70 -7.69 -4.84
C MET A 90 -1.01 -6.36 -4.17
N GLY A 91 0.01 -5.53 -4.04
CA GLY A 91 -0.17 -4.20 -3.46
C GLY A 91 1.11 -3.41 -3.35
N VAL A 92 0.93 -2.16 -2.93
CA VAL A 92 2.00 -1.24 -2.55
C VAL A 92 1.79 -0.84 -1.10
N SER A 93 2.89 -0.80 -0.35
CA SER A 93 2.92 -0.34 1.04
C SER A 93 4.04 0.68 1.19
N VAL A 94 3.76 1.76 1.91
CA VAL A 94 4.68 2.88 2.12
C VAL A 94 4.80 3.17 3.60
N ILE A 95 6.02 3.40 4.04
CA ILE A 95 6.37 3.94 5.36
C ILE A 95 7.22 5.18 5.11
N SER A 96 6.82 6.30 5.69
CA SER A 96 7.54 7.57 5.65
C SER A 96 7.76 8.05 7.07
N HIS A 97 9.01 7.95 7.56
CA HIS A 97 9.43 8.46 8.85
C HIS A 97 10.46 9.57 8.65
N PRO A 98 10.02 10.83 8.61
CA PRO A 98 10.92 11.98 8.50
C PRO A 98 11.79 12.13 9.74
N LYS A 99 12.99 12.69 9.57
CA LYS A 99 13.92 12.95 10.66
C LYS A 99 13.50 14.14 11.52
N ASN A 100 12.86 15.13 10.89
CA ASN A 100 12.34 16.30 11.58
C ASN A 100 11.03 15.93 12.30
N PRO A 101 10.94 16.03 13.64
CA PRO A 101 9.74 15.66 14.40
C PRO A 101 8.54 16.57 14.12
N TYR A 102 8.74 17.72 13.49
CA TYR A 102 7.65 18.59 13.04
C TYR A 102 7.02 18.16 11.71
N VAL A 103 7.65 17.23 10.99
CA VAL A 103 7.06 16.61 9.79
C VAL A 103 6.42 15.29 10.19
N PRO A 104 5.12 15.11 9.97
CA PRO A 104 4.42 13.89 10.38
C PRO A 104 4.96 12.63 9.73
N SER A 105 4.99 11.54 10.48
CA SER A 105 5.10 10.21 9.89
C SER A 105 3.82 9.87 9.13
N SER A 106 3.96 9.14 8.04
CA SER A 106 2.81 8.68 7.26
C SER A 106 3.01 7.27 6.74
N HIS A 107 1.90 6.57 6.59
CA HIS A 107 1.87 5.21 6.08
C HIS A 107 0.77 5.08 5.05
N MET A 108 0.99 4.23 4.06
CA MET A 108 -0.02 3.90 3.07
C MET A 108 0.03 2.40 2.76
N ASN A 109 -1.12 1.82 2.54
CA ASN A 109 -1.23 0.48 2.00
C ASN A 109 -2.41 0.42 1.03
N ILE A 110 -2.17 -0.08 -0.17
CA ILE A 110 -3.20 -0.41 -1.15
C ILE A 110 -2.95 -1.83 -1.61
N ARG A 111 -3.98 -2.66 -1.57
CA ARG A 111 -3.87 -4.08 -1.91
C ARG A 111 -5.09 -4.59 -2.67
N LEU A 112 -4.84 -5.55 -3.52
CA LEU A 112 -5.84 -6.34 -4.23
C LEU A 112 -5.62 -7.81 -3.91
N PHE A 113 -6.70 -8.53 -3.63
CA PHE A 113 -6.70 -9.97 -3.47
C PHE A 113 -7.65 -10.59 -4.50
N CYS A 114 -7.16 -11.59 -5.24
CA CYS A 114 -7.93 -12.31 -6.24
C CYS A 114 -7.93 -13.80 -5.92
N ILE A 115 -9.10 -14.40 -5.89
CA ILE A 115 -9.27 -15.85 -5.89
C ILE A 115 -9.32 -16.31 -7.35
N LEU A 116 -8.54 -17.35 -7.65
CA LEU A 116 -8.38 -17.85 -9.01
C LEU A 116 -9.07 -19.20 -9.17
N GLU A 117 -9.65 -19.42 -10.34
CA GLU A 117 -10.08 -20.72 -10.80
C GLU A 117 -8.89 -21.57 -11.25
N LYS A 118 -9.12 -22.85 -11.56
CA LYS A 118 -8.06 -23.78 -12.02
C LYS A 118 -7.45 -23.36 -13.36
N ASN A 119 -8.20 -22.68 -14.21
CA ASN A 119 -7.74 -22.12 -15.49
C ASN A 119 -7.00 -20.79 -15.35
N GLY A 120 -6.93 -20.21 -14.13
CA GLY A 120 -6.28 -18.95 -13.84
C GLY A 120 -7.20 -17.72 -13.93
N ASP A 121 -8.46 -17.90 -14.26
CA ASP A 121 -9.44 -16.80 -14.30
C ASP A 121 -9.79 -16.31 -12.88
N VAL A 122 -10.14 -15.04 -12.78
CA VAL A 122 -10.56 -14.43 -11.50
C VAL A 122 -11.98 -14.86 -11.19
N LYS A 123 -12.14 -15.57 -10.09
CA LYS A 123 -13.42 -16.01 -9.56
C LYS A 123 -14.06 -14.98 -8.64
N GLU A 124 -13.26 -14.40 -7.77
CA GLU A 124 -13.66 -13.38 -6.80
C GLU A 124 -12.47 -12.45 -6.52
N TRP A 125 -12.75 -11.21 -6.23
CA TRP A 125 -11.70 -10.27 -5.82
C TRP A 125 -12.23 -9.24 -4.85
N TRP A 126 -11.32 -8.67 -4.05
CA TRP A 126 -11.56 -7.48 -3.25
C TRP A 126 -10.30 -6.63 -3.17
N ALA A 127 -10.52 -5.35 -3.01
CA ALA A 127 -9.47 -4.37 -2.77
C ALA A 127 -9.68 -3.74 -1.40
N GLY A 128 -8.59 -3.29 -0.82
CA GLY A 128 -8.60 -2.56 0.44
C GLY A 128 -7.31 -1.81 0.62
N GLY A 129 -7.32 -0.91 1.56
CA GLY A 129 -6.18 -0.10 1.89
C GLY A 129 -6.57 1.06 2.77
N GLY A 130 -5.59 1.89 3.02
CA GLY A 130 -5.75 3.12 3.79
C GLY A 130 -4.43 3.86 3.82
N TYR A 131 -4.49 5.06 4.34
CA TYR A 131 -3.31 5.86 4.61
C TYR A 131 -3.58 6.70 5.86
N ASP A 132 -2.53 6.98 6.60
CA ASP A 132 -2.60 7.72 7.86
C ASP A 132 -1.58 8.84 7.90
N LEU A 133 -1.81 9.77 8.81
CA LEU A 133 -0.89 10.81 9.21
C LEU A 133 -0.71 10.69 10.73
N THR A 134 0.54 10.48 11.18
CA THR A 134 0.88 10.32 12.59
C THR A 134 1.86 11.43 13.02
N PRO A 135 1.35 12.61 13.40
CA PRO A 135 2.18 13.71 13.82
C PRO A 135 2.72 13.54 15.26
N PHE A 136 3.97 13.89 15.47
CA PHE A 136 4.54 14.08 16.82
C PHE A 136 4.02 15.37 17.44
N PHE A 137 4.04 16.45 16.65
CA PHE A 137 3.48 17.74 16.97
C PHE A 137 2.33 18.02 16.00
N PRO A 138 1.06 17.88 16.43
CA PRO A 138 -0.07 18.01 15.53
C PRO A 138 -0.30 19.48 15.15
N TYR A 139 -0.19 19.76 13.86
CA TYR A 139 -0.68 21.01 13.28
C TYR A 139 -2.04 20.75 12.64
N LYS A 140 -3.01 21.57 13.02
CA LYS A 140 -4.39 21.42 12.55
C LYS A 140 -4.50 21.53 11.03
N GLU A 141 -3.70 22.40 10.45
CA GLU A 141 -3.65 22.67 9.02
C GLU A 141 -3.21 21.42 8.24
N ASP A 142 -2.19 20.71 8.71
CA ASP A 142 -1.71 19.47 8.07
C ASP A 142 -2.78 18.38 8.11
N CYS A 143 -3.44 18.22 9.26
CA CYS A 143 -4.52 17.25 9.40
C CYS A 143 -5.71 17.59 8.49
N LEU A 144 -6.08 18.86 8.41
CA LEU A 144 -7.15 19.30 7.52
C LEU A 144 -6.81 19.08 6.06
N GLN A 145 -5.57 19.42 5.67
CA GLN A 145 -5.11 19.21 4.29
C GLN A 145 -5.12 17.73 3.92
N TRP A 146 -4.61 16.86 4.80
CA TRP A 146 -4.63 15.39 4.61
C TRP A 146 -6.03 14.85 4.36
N HIS A 147 -7.01 15.32 5.14
CA HIS A 147 -8.40 14.94 4.96
C HIS A 147 -9.03 15.53 3.70
N ASN A 148 -8.68 16.77 3.34
CA ASN A 148 -9.16 17.41 2.13
C ASN A 148 -8.65 16.70 0.88
N ASP A 149 -7.36 16.35 0.83
CA ASP A 149 -6.76 15.62 -0.29
C ASP A 149 -7.45 14.25 -0.49
N ALA A 150 -7.73 13.55 0.61
CA ALA A 150 -8.50 12.30 0.56
C ALA A 150 -9.90 12.52 0.00
N LYS A 151 -10.57 13.55 0.48
CA LYS A 151 -11.93 13.87 0.05
C LYS A 151 -11.96 14.25 -1.42
N ASP A 152 -11.06 15.10 -1.86
CA ASP A 152 -11.02 15.59 -3.24
C ASP A 152 -10.74 14.43 -4.20
N LEU A 153 -9.80 13.54 -3.87
CA LEU A 153 -9.54 12.33 -4.64
C LEU A 153 -10.78 11.43 -4.73
N LEU A 154 -11.41 11.12 -3.60
CA LEU A 154 -12.52 10.18 -3.54
C LEU A 154 -13.79 10.74 -4.19
N ASP A 155 -14.02 12.05 -4.09
CA ASP A 155 -15.16 12.75 -4.68
C ASP A 155 -15.12 12.73 -6.22
N THR A 156 -13.95 12.51 -6.84
CA THR A 156 -13.85 12.30 -8.31
C THR A 156 -14.56 11.02 -8.75
N TYR A 157 -14.68 10.04 -7.86
CA TYR A 157 -15.32 8.76 -8.14
C TYR A 157 -16.75 8.70 -7.59
N ASN A 158 -16.93 9.12 -6.33
CA ASN A 158 -18.25 9.14 -5.69
C ASN A 158 -18.22 10.04 -4.44
N LYS A 159 -19.09 11.04 -4.41
CA LYS A 159 -19.19 12.03 -3.31
C LYS A 159 -19.50 11.44 -1.92
N ASN A 160 -19.95 10.19 -1.86
CA ASN A 160 -20.21 9.50 -0.59
C ASN A 160 -19.03 8.67 -0.08
N PHE A 161 -17.98 8.45 -0.90
CA PHE A 161 -16.88 7.56 -0.53
C PHE A 161 -16.07 8.10 0.63
N TYR A 162 -15.72 9.38 0.62
CA TYR A 162 -14.98 9.97 1.74
C TYR A 162 -15.72 9.77 3.07
N LYS A 163 -17.00 10.14 3.14
CA LYS A 163 -17.81 9.98 4.35
C LYS A 163 -17.89 8.54 4.83
N LYS A 164 -18.08 7.60 3.89
CA LYS A 164 -18.13 6.16 4.19
C LYS A 164 -16.79 5.66 4.75
N PHE A 165 -15.68 6.01 4.12
CA PHE A 165 -14.37 5.50 4.51
C PHE A 165 -13.86 6.18 5.79
N ALA A 166 -14.11 7.47 5.99
CA ALA A 166 -13.82 8.15 7.25
C ALA A 166 -14.56 7.50 8.43
N LYS A 167 -15.85 7.16 8.24
CA LYS A 167 -16.61 6.41 9.25
C LYS A 167 -15.97 5.05 9.53
N ASN A 168 -15.58 4.29 8.50
CA ASN A 168 -14.93 2.99 8.67
C ASN A 168 -13.61 3.10 9.46
N CYS A 169 -12.82 4.15 9.21
CA CYS A 169 -11.59 4.41 9.96
C CYS A 169 -11.89 4.67 11.44
N ASN A 170 -12.86 5.53 11.74
CA ASN A 170 -13.25 5.84 13.12
C ASN A 170 -13.80 4.63 13.90
N GLU A 171 -14.39 3.66 13.20
CA GLU A 171 -14.89 2.42 13.80
C GLU A 171 -13.80 1.36 13.98
N TYR A 172 -12.72 1.45 13.19
CA TYR A 172 -11.61 0.51 13.23
C TYR A 172 -10.55 0.87 14.28
N PHE A 173 -10.27 2.16 14.48
CA PHE A 173 -9.28 2.71 15.41
C PHE A 173 -9.94 3.28 16.67
#